data_c9e0d8260baca361d6f8321d52bec2f4
#
_entry.id   c9e0d8260baca361d6f8321d52bec2f4
#
_cell.length_a   1.000
_cell.length_b   1.000
_cell.length_c   1.000
_cell.angle_alpha   90.00
_cell.angle_beta   90.00
_cell.angle_gamma   90.00
#
_symmetry.space_group_name_H-M   'P 1'
#
loop_
_entity.id
_entity.type
_entity.pdbx_description
1 polymer ?
#
loop_
_entity_poly.entity_id
_entity_poly.type
_entity_poly.pdbx_seq_one_letter_code
_entity_poly.pdbx_strand_id
1 'polypeptide(L)'
;MVNVWLIYHSKTGTCKQVCEDIASKFKDNYELRADEVKKIKPKDISNNPPDLLIVGSRITFDKPDRTISKFVQKIGKELNSPIEKAATYYTHMTPWDDSKAKMSEILKENNVAKNILPEHLAFKIQDVGKTKGPPEPGQEPKIEEFVKKVQEFISR
;
A
#
# COMPACT_ATOMS: atom_id res chain seq x y z
N MET A 1 9.21 -12.82 14.70
CA MET A 1 8.52 -11.52 14.47
C MET A 1 8.13 -11.41 13.00
N VAL A 2 6.94 -10.90 12.73
CA VAL A 2 6.46 -10.75 11.34
C VAL A 2 6.99 -9.44 10.75
N ASN A 3 7.61 -9.54 9.59
CA ASN A 3 8.17 -8.39 8.89
C ASN A 3 7.14 -7.83 7.90
N VAL A 4 6.77 -6.57 8.08
CA VAL A 4 5.82 -5.86 7.23
C VAL A 4 6.53 -4.67 6.58
N TRP A 5 6.46 -4.58 5.27
CA TRP A 5 7.03 -3.46 4.54
C TRP A 5 5.93 -2.70 3.82
N LEU A 6 5.77 -1.42 4.19
CA LEU A 6 4.82 -0.52 3.55
C LEU A 6 5.58 0.33 2.54
N ILE A 7 5.14 0.32 1.29
CA ILE A 7 5.73 1.16 0.24
C ILE A 7 4.65 2.07 -0.37
N TYR A 8 5.04 3.27 -0.73
CA TYR A 8 4.13 4.27 -1.30
C TYR A 8 4.87 5.26 -2.18
N HIS A 9 4.11 5.97 -3.01
CA HIS A 9 4.60 7.15 -3.71
C HIS A 9 3.71 8.33 -3.30
N SER A 10 4.31 9.41 -2.82
CA SER A 10 3.58 10.57 -2.33
C SER A 10 4.15 11.85 -2.92
N LYS A 11 3.34 12.56 -3.71
CA LYS A 11 3.71 13.90 -4.21
C LYS A 11 3.36 15.00 -3.22
N THR A 12 2.28 14.83 -2.47
CA THR A 12 1.72 15.88 -1.59
C THR A 12 1.76 15.51 -0.12
N GLY A 13 2.31 14.35 0.24
CA GLY A 13 2.43 13.89 1.61
C GLY A 13 1.23 13.11 2.14
N THR A 14 0.12 13.02 1.42
CA THR A 14 -1.08 12.34 1.90
C THR A 14 -0.89 10.83 2.03
N CYS A 15 -0.32 10.19 1.00
CA CYS A 15 -0.03 8.75 1.09
C CYS A 15 0.98 8.45 2.19
N LYS A 16 1.94 9.35 2.42
CA LYS A 16 2.89 9.22 3.53
C LYS A 16 2.17 9.25 4.87
N GLN A 17 1.25 10.21 5.06
CA GLN A 17 0.49 10.32 6.30
C GLN A 17 -0.36 9.07 6.54
N VAL A 18 -1.08 8.59 5.53
CA VAL A 18 -1.88 7.38 5.64
C VAL A 18 -1.00 6.18 5.98
N CYS A 19 0.18 6.07 5.36
CA CYS A 19 1.14 5.01 5.65
C CYS A 19 1.58 5.03 7.11
N GLU A 20 1.91 6.21 7.64
CA GLU A 20 2.30 6.37 9.04
C GLU A 20 1.15 6.02 9.99
N ASP A 21 -0.08 6.41 9.66
CA ASP A 21 -1.26 6.08 10.44
C ASP A 21 -1.51 4.56 10.46
N ILE A 22 -1.39 3.89 9.33
CA ILE A 22 -1.51 2.43 9.25
C ILE A 22 -0.43 1.77 10.13
N ALA A 23 0.81 2.20 9.98
CA ALA A 23 1.92 1.64 10.74
C ALA A 23 1.72 1.79 12.25
N SER A 24 1.16 2.92 12.70
CA SER A 24 0.94 3.20 14.12
C SER A 24 -0.09 2.27 14.77
N LYS A 25 -0.93 1.60 14.00
CA LYS A 25 -1.98 0.72 14.51
C LYS A 25 -1.56 -0.75 14.64
N PHE A 26 -0.39 -1.11 14.15
CA PHE A 26 0.13 -2.47 14.31
C PHE A 26 0.62 -2.72 15.74
N LYS A 27 0.49 -3.96 16.18
CA LYS A 27 0.97 -4.37 17.52
C LYS A 27 2.49 -4.59 17.54
N ASP A 28 3.06 -4.72 18.74
CA ASP A 28 4.52 -4.79 18.93
C ASP A 28 5.17 -6.06 18.35
N ASN A 29 4.40 -7.11 18.06
CA ASN A 29 4.94 -8.34 17.47
C ASN A 29 5.20 -8.24 15.97
N TYR A 30 5.02 -7.06 15.38
CA TYR A 30 5.32 -6.79 13.98
C TYR A 30 6.53 -5.88 13.86
N GLU A 31 7.44 -6.23 12.97
CA GLU A 31 8.55 -5.35 12.59
C GLU A 31 8.14 -4.60 11.34
N LEU A 32 7.98 -3.30 11.47
CA LEU A 32 7.45 -2.45 10.41
C LEU A 32 8.54 -1.62 9.76
N ARG A 33 8.51 -1.57 8.44
CA ARG A 33 9.32 -0.65 7.65
C ARG A 33 8.40 0.08 6.67
N ALA A 34 8.57 1.39 6.54
CA ALA A 34 7.78 2.23 5.66
C ALA A 34 8.70 3.11 4.83
N ASP A 35 8.59 3.04 3.51
CA ASP A 35 9.47 3.77 2.61
C ASP A 35 8.72 4.35 1.41
N GLU A 36 9.11 5.56 1.03
CA GLU A 36 8.71 6.16 -0.23
C GLU A 36 9.53 5.52 -1.36
N VAL A 37 8.86 5.07 -2.43
CA VAL A 37 9.51 4.27 -3.48
C VAL A 37 10.66 4.97 -4.20
N LYS A 38 10.70 6.32 -4.19
CA LYS A 38 11.82 7.05 -4.78
C LYS A 38 13.09 7.00 -3.94
N LYS A 39 12.98 6.58 -2.67
CA LYS A 39 14.11 6.50 -1.75
C LYS A 39 14.70 5.10 -1.63
N ILE A 40 14.08 4.12 -2.25
CA ILE A 40 14.54 2.72 -2.23
C ILE A 40 14.59 2.17 -3.66
N LYS A 41 15.22 1.03 -3.81
CA LYS A 41 15.30 0.32 -5.08
C LYS A 41 14.49 -0.98 -5.00
N PRO A 42 13.93 -1.46 -6.12
CA PRO A 42 13.25 -2.76 -6.13
C PRO A 42 14.12 -3.90 -5.58
N LYS A 43 15.42 -3.83 -5.80
CA LYS A 43 16.38 -4.81 -5.31
C LYS A 43 16.47 -4.84 -3.78
N ASP A 44 16.20 -3.74 -3.10
CA ASP A 44 16.19 -3.70 -1.64
C ASP A 44 15.11 -4.64 -1.09
N ILE A 45 13.96 -4.68 -1.75
CA ILE A 45 12.87 -5.57 -1.37
C ILE A 45 13.20 -7.02 -1.73
N SER A 46 13.76 -7.27 -2.91
CA SER A 46 14.11 -8.64 -3.31
C SER A 46 15.22 -9.24 -2.47
N ASN A 47 16.14 -8.43 -1.95
CA ASN A 47 17.21 -8.90 -1.07
C ASN A 47 16.72 -9.23 0.34
N ASN A 48 15.67 -8.57 0.81
CA ASN A 48 15.06 -8.79 2.13
C ASN A 48 13.53 -8.84 2.00
N PRO A 49 12.98 -9.89 1.36
CA PRO A 49 11.53 -9.94 1.15
C PRO A 49 10.79 -9.96 2.50
N PRO A 50 9.77 -9.10 2.66
CA PRO A 50 8.96 -9.11 3.87
C PRO A 50 7.99 -10.30 3.87
N ASP A 51 7.42 -10.60 5.04
CA ASP A 51 6.31 -11.55 5.14
C ASP A 51 5.04 -10.99 4.55
N LEU A 52 4.86 -9.67 4.66
CA LEU A 52 3.74 -8.93 4.06
C LEU A 52 4.24 -7.65 3.43
N LEU A 53 3.83 -7.41 2.18
CA LEU A 53 4.04 -6.15 1.49
C LEU A 53 2.73 -5.38 1.44
N ILE A 54 2.72 -4.15 1.94
CA ILE A 54 1.57 -3.24 1.81
C ILE A 54 1.92 -2.16 0.80
N VAL A 55 1.12 -2.03 -0.25
CA VAL A 55 1.35 -1.06 -1.32
C VAL A 55 0.29 0.03 -1.28
N GLY A 56 0.72 1.27 -1.09
CA GLY A 56 -0.15 2.43 -1.09
C GLY A 56 -0.03 3.22 -2.39
N SER A 57 -1.17 3.58 -2.98
CA SER A 57 -1.21 4.33 -4.22
C SER A 57 -2.29 5.40 -4.18
N ARG A 58 -2.01 6.54 -4.79
CA ARG A 58 -3.08 7.47 -5.11
C ARG A 58 -3.73 7.04 -6.43
N ILE A 59 -4.98 7.42 -6.60
CA ILE A 59 -5.72 7.15 -7.85
C ILE A 59 -5.65 8.39 -8.74
N THR A 60 -5.22 8.19 -9.98
CA THR A 60 -5.18 9.21 -11.01
C THR A 60 -5.87 8.65 -12.25
N PHE A 61 -6.92 9.34 -12.73
CA PHE A 61 -7.73 8.89 -13.88
C PHE A 61 -8.22 7.44 -13.69
N ASP A 62 -8.78 7.13 -12.50
CA ASP A 62 -9.29 5.82 -12.10
C ASP A 62 -8.24 4.70 -12.06
N LYS A 63 -6.96 5.04 -12.07
CA LYS A 63 -5.86 4.07 -12.07
C LYS A 63 -4.86 4.33 -10.95
N PRO A 64 -4.16 3.29 -10.48
CA PRO A 64 -3.04 3.49 -9.56
C PRO A 64 -1.97 4.39 -10.18
N ASP A 65 -1.25 5.09 -9.32
CA ASP A 65 -0.14 5.96 -9.72
C ASP A 65 0.88 5.17 -10.55
N ARG A 66 1.28 5.75 -11.67
CA ARG A 66 2.23 5.12 -12.58
C ARG A 66 3.60 4.85 -11.95
N THR A 67 4.07 5.73 -11.09
CA THR A 67 5.36 5.58 -10.41
C THR A 67 5.37 4.33 -9.55
N ILE A 68 4.35 4.13 -8.70
CA ILE A 68 4.25 2.96 -7.84
C ILE A 68 4.01 1.69 -8.66
N SER A 69 3.18 1.78 -9.71
CA SER A 69 2.91 0.63 -10.58
C SER A 69 4.17 0.12 -11.26
N LYS A 70 4.99 1.03 -11.78
CA LYS A 70 6.28 0.66 -12.40
C LYS A 70 7.26 0.08 -11.38
N PHE A 71 7.29 0.63 -10.18
CA PHE A 71 8.14 0.11 -9.11
C PHE A 71 7.76 -1.33 -8.75
N VAL A 72 6.47 -1.61 -8.61
CA VAL A 72 5.95 -2.95 -8.32
C VAL A 72 6.31 -3.93 -9.43
N GLN A 73 6.19 -3.53 -10.70
CA GLN A 73 6.59 -4.35 -11.83
C GLN A 73 8.08 -4.71 -11.76
N LYS A 74 8.93 -3.75 -11.38
CA LYS A 74 10.36 -3.99 -11.23
C LYS A 74 10.68 -4.91 -10.06
N ILE A 75 9.93 -4.83 -8.96
CA ILE A 75 10.06 -5.79 -7.85
C ILE A 75 9.86 -7.21 -8.37
N GLY A 76 8.81 -7.42 -9.16
CA GLY A 76 8.51 -8.74 -9.72
C GLY A 76 9.64 -9.32 -10.55
N LYS A 77 10.38 -8.47 -11.27
CA LYS A 77 11.52 -8.89 -12.08
C LYS A 77 12.75 -9.25 -11.24
N GLU A 78 12.88 -8.66 -10.06
CA GLU A 78 14.04 -8.87 -9.18
C GLU A 78 13.83 -10.05 -8.21
N LEU A 79 12.58 -10.41 -7.91
CA LEU A 79 12.28 -11.48 -6.96
C LEU A 79 12.61 -12.87 -7.54
N ASN A 80 13.26 -13.71 -6.74
CA ASN A 80 13.48 -15.13 -7.09
C ASN A 80 12.20 -15.95 -6.90
N SER A 81 11.37 -15.56 -5.93
CA SER A 81 10.07 -16.15 -5.68
C SER A 81 9.13 -15.08 -5.17
N PRO A 82 7.81 -15.22 -5.38
CA PRO A 82 6.84 -14.22 -4.89
C PRO A 82 6.86 -14.07 -3.38
N ILE A 83 6.59 -12.84 -2.92
CA ILE A 83 6.32 -12.57 -1.51
C ILE A 83 5.04 -13.32 -1.12
N GLU A 84 4.99 -13.85 0.09
CA GLU A 84 3.87 -14.70 0.51
C GLU A 84 2.54 -13.96 0.51
N LYS A 85 2.51 -12.75 1.05
CA LYS A 85 1.27 -11.99 1.21
C LYS A 85 1.44 -10.51 0.88
N ALA A 86 0.39 -9.90 0.33
CA ALA A 86 0.34 -8.47 0.07
C ALA A 86 -1.05 -7.90 0.37
N ALA A 87 -1.09 -6.61 0.66
CA ALA A 87 -2.32 -5.84 0.84
C ALA A 87 -2.16 -4.47 0.18
N THR A 88 -3.28 -3.80 -0.10
CA THR A 88 -3.26 -2.52 -0.81
C THR A 88 -4.12 -1.48 -0.12
N TYR A 89 -3.74 -0.21 -0.26
CA TYR A 89 -4.60 0.91 0.10
C TYR A 89 -4.49 2.01 -0.95
N TYR A 90 -5.52 2.87 -1.02
CA TYR A 90 -5.62 3.92 -2.02
C TYR A 90 -6.04 5.24 -1.41
N THR A 91 -5.57 6.34 -2.03
CA THR A 91 -6.09 7.68 -1.75
C THR A 91 -6.69 8.25 -3.04
N HIS A 92 -7.80 8.97 -2.93
CA HIS A 92 -8.46 9.57 -4.09
C HIS A 92 -9.13 10.89 -3.71
N MET A 93 -9.24 11.82 -4.67
CA MET A 93 -9.90 13.11 -4.45
C MET A 93 -11.36 13.10 -4.88
N THR A 94 -11.63 12.47 -6.01
CA THR A 94 -12.98 12.38 -6.56
C THR A 94 -13.55 11.00 -6.30
N PRO A 95 -14.88 10.83 -6.29
CA PRO A 95 -15.47 9.51 -6.28
C PRO A 95 -14.92 8.69 -7.43
N TRP A 96 -14.58 7.43 -7.16
CA TRP A 96 -14.07 6.51 -8.16
C TRP A 96 -14.67 5.13 -7.94
N ASP A 97 -14.70 4.36 -8.99
CA ASP A 97 -15.21 2.99 -8.95
C ASP A 97 -14.09 2.08 -8.44
N ASP A 98 -14.18 1.63 -7.18
CA ASP A 98 -13.15 0.80 -6.57
C ASP A 98 -13.10 -0.63 -7.13
N SER A 99 -14.08 -1.04 -7.94
CA SER A 99 -13.95 -2.26 -8.74
C SER A 99 -12.83 -2.13 -9.79
N LYS A 100 -12.39 -0.92 -10.08
CA LYS A 100 -11.27 -0.63 -10.97
C LYS A 100 -9.93 -0.50 -10.25
N ALA A 101 -9.88 -0.86 -8.97
CA ALA A 101 -8.62 -0.89 -8.23
C ALA A 101 -7.71 -1.96 -8.83
N LYS A 102 -6.62 -1.52 -9.47
CA LYS A 102 -5.78 -2.39 -10.30
C LYS A 102 -4.50 -2.86 -9.63
N MET A 103 -4.18 -2.35 -8.44
CA MET A 103 -2.90 -2.71 -7.79
C MET A 103 -2.82 -4.20 -7.47
N SER A 104 -3.92 -4.81 -7.04
CA SER A 104 -3.97 -6.26 -6.79
C SER A 104 -3.66 -7.06 -8.05
N GLU A 105 -4.19 -6.64 -9.20
CA GLU A 105 -3.92 -7.28 -10.48
C GLU A 105 -2.46 -7.11 -10.88
N ILE A 106 -1.89 -5.91 -10.69
CA ILE A 106 -0.49 -5.63 -11.00
C ILE A 106 0.44 -6.52 -10.16
N LEU A 107 0.16 -6.64 -8.87
CA LEU A 107 0.90 -7.51 -7.96
C LEU A 107 0.85 -8.96 -8.40
N LYS A 108 -0.31 -9.44 -8.80
CA LYS A 108 -0.53 -10.82 -9.23
C LYS A 108 0.10 -11.11 -10.59
N GLU A 109 -0.14 -10.26 -11.57
CA GLU A 109 0.37 -10.41 -12.94
C GLU A 109 1.90 -10.40 -13.01
N ASN A 110 2.54 -9.67 -12.11
CA ASN A 110 4.00 -9.56 -12.05
C ASN A 110 4.64 -10.52 -11.04
N ASN A 111 3.87 -11.46 -10.50
CA ASN A 111 4.34 -12.46 -9.53
C ASN A 111 5.03 -11.84 -8.31
N VAL A 112 4.55 -10.70 -7.86
CA VAL A 112 5.09 -10.02 -6.67
C VAL A 112 4.62 -10.70 -5.40
N ALA A 113 3.37 -11.15 -5.36
CA ALA A 113 2.80 -11.80 -4.19
C ALA A 113 1.93 -13.00 -4.57
N LYS A 114 1.97 -14.03 -3.75
CA LYS A 114 1.14 -15.23 -3.94
C LYS A 114 -0.30 -15.01 -3.53
N ASN A 115 -0.49 -14.39 -2.37
CA ASN A 115 -1.80 -14.16 -1.76
C ASN A 115 -2.00 -12.68 -1.52
N ILE A 116 -3.09 -12.13 -2.00
CA ILE A 116 -3.39 -10.71 -1.86
C ILE A 116 -4.69 -10.58 -1.09
N LEU A 117 -4.69 -9.75 -0.04
CA LEU A 117 -5.88 -9.47 0.74
C LEU A 117 -6.93 -8.84 -0.19
N PRO A 118 -8.13 -9.47 -0.35
CA PRO A 118 -9.15 -8.94 -1.25
C PRO A 118 -9.65 -7.56 -0.84
N GLU A 119 -9.78 -7.33 0.45
CA GLU A 119 -10.22 -6.04 0.98
C GLU A 119 -9.10 -5.02 0.87
N HIS A 120 -9.38 -3.88 0.29
CA HIS A 120 -8.47 -2.75 0.26
C HIS A 120 -9.02 -1.60 1.08
N LEU A 121 -8.15 -0.68 1.49
CA LEU A 121 -8.52 0.53 2.18
C LEU A 121 -8.49 1.69 1.18
N ALA A 122 -9.58 2.45 1.10
CA ALA A 122 -9.65 3.61 0.22
C ALA A 122 -10.03 4.85 1.03
N PHE A 123 -9.27 5.92 0.84
CA PHE A 123 -9.49 7.20 1.52
C PHE A 123 -9.79 8.30 0.54
N LYS A 124 -10.89 9.01 0.76
CA LYS A 124 -11.12 10.27 0.08
C LYS A 124 -10.32 11.35 0.79
N ILE A 125 -9.55 12.13 0.06
CA ILE A 125 -8.72 13.19 0.61
C ILE A 125 -9.37 14.54 0.38
N GLN A 126 -9.04 15.51 1.25
CA GLN A 126 -9.54 16.88 1.13
C GLN A 126 -8.79 17.63 0.03
N ASP A 127 -9.53 18.47 -0.70
CA ASP A 127 -8.95 19.42 -1.64
C ASP A 127 -8.79 20.76 -0.91
N VAL A 128 -7.54 21.14 -0.63
CA VAL A 128 -7.24 22.39 0.08
C VAL A 128 -6.47 23.32 -0.87
N GLY A 129 -7.19 23.97 -1.75
CA GLY A 129 -6.60 24.88 -2.73
C GLY A 129 -5.74 24.13 -3.76
N LYS A 130 -4.49 24.57 -3.93
CA LYS A 130 -3.54 23.98 -4.89
C LYS A 130 -2.84 22.73 -4.35
N THR A 131 -3.00 22.43 -3.05
CA THR A 131 -2.40 21.28 -2.41
C THR A 131 -3.47 20.29 -1.99
N LYS A 132 -3.15 19.00 -2.14
CA LYS A 132 -4.04 17.95 -1.64
C LYS A 132 -3.87 17.85 -0.13
N GLY A 133 -4.99 17.88 0.55
CA GLY A 133 -5.02 17.85 2.00
C GLY A 133 -4.99 16.45 2.60
N PRO A 134 -5.16 16.36 3.93
CA PRO A 134 -5.23 15.09 4.64
C PRO A 134 -6.50 14.32 4.26
N PRO A 135 -6.62 13.05 4.67
CA PRO A 135 -7.87 12.31 4.52
C PRO A 135 -9.04 13.07 5.18
N GLU A 136 -10.23 12.88 4.64
CA GLU A 136 -11.43 13.49 5.24
C GLU A 136 -11.61 13.00 6.68
N PRO A 137 -12.22 13.81 7.57
CA PRO A 137 -12.51 13.40 8.95
C PRO A 137 -13.33 12.11 8.99
N GLY A 138 -13.13 11.31 10.04
CA GLY A 138 -13.88 10.07 10.24
C GLY A 138 -13.31 8.85 9.55
N GLN A 139 -12.12 8.95 8.95
CA GLN A 139 -11.47 7.82 8.26
C GLN A 139 -10.71 6.88 9.21
N GLU A 140 -10.44 7.32 10.44
CA GLU A 140 -9.62 6.53 11.37
C GLU A 140 -10.18 5.14 11.69
N PRO A 141 -11.50 4.94 11.90
CA PRO A 141 -12.04 3.60 12.09
C PRO A 141 -11.77 2.66 10.92
N LYS A 142 -11.68 3.19 9.69
CA LYS A 142 -11.33 2.40 8.51
C LYS A 142 -9.89 1.89 8.58
N ILE A 143 -8.97 2.69 9.10
CA ILE A 143 -7.56 2.30 9.27
C ILE A 143 -7.48 1.17 10.29
N GLU A 144 -8.13 1.30 11.43
CA GLU A 144 -8.14 0.27 12.47
C GLU A 144 -8.70 -1.05 11.95
N GLU A 145 -9.81 -1.00 11.22
CA GLU A 145 -10.42 -2.19 10.63
C GLU A 145 -9.52 -2.83 9.57
N PHE A 146 -8.88 -2.03 8.73
CA PHE A 146 -7.94 -2.53 7.74
C PHE A 146 -6.76 -3.26 8.40
N VAL A 147 -6.14 -2.65 9.40
CA VAL A 147 -5.03 -3.26 10.13
C VAL A 147 -5.47 -4.58 10.79
N LYS A 148 -6.66 -4.61 11.37
CA LYS A 148 -7.23 -5.83 11.94
C LYS A 148 -7.35 -6.94 10.89
N LYS A 149 -7.90 -6.63 9.72
CA LYS A 149 -8.04 -7.58 8.62
C LYS A 149 -6.68 -8.06 8.11
N VAL A 150 -5.70 -7.15 8.04
CA VAL A 150 -4.34 -7.48 7.64
C VAL A 150 -3.71 -8.44 8.65
N GLN A 151 -3.86 -8.18 9.93
CA GLN A 151 -3.32 -9.05 10.99
C GLN A 151 -3.96 -10.44 10.95
N GLU A 152 -5.27 -10.51 10.74
CA GLU A 152 -5.97 -11.79 10.57
C GLU A 152 -5.48 -12.54 9.31
N PHE A 153 -5.24 -11.81 8.24
CA PHE A 153 -4.73 -12.36 6.98
C PHE A 153 -3.31 -12.94 7.16
N ILE A 154 -2.45 -12.27 7.91
CA ILE A 154 -1.09 -12.76 8.21
C ILE A 154 -1.15 -14.06 9.02
N SER A 155 -2.13 -14.19 9.91
CA SER A 155 -2.26 -15.33 10.81
C SER A 155 -2.81 -16.60 10.14
N ARG A 156 -3.28 -16.51 8.93
CA ARG A 156 -3.85 -17.67 8.20
C ARG A 156 -2.80 -18.64 7.68
#